data_e1e46b6ede85fc64371a996713d332da
#
_entry.id   e1e46b6ede85fc64371a996713d332da
#
_cell.length_a   1.000
_cell.length_b   1.000
_cell.length_c   1.000
_cell.angle_alpha   90.00
_cell.angle_beta   90.00
_cell.angle_gamma   90.00
#
_symmetry.space_group_name_H-M   'P 1'
#
loop_
_entity.id
_entity.type
_entity.pdbx_description
1 polymer ?
#
loop_
_entity_poly.entity_id
_entity_poly.type
_entity_poly.pdbx_seq_one_letter_code
_entity_poly.pdbx_strand_id
1 'polypeptide(L)'
;LLIIAAALTVTVYLFRYVHGRRLLKRTVRNELDMLRELYNENHDRVQLLKSLSALMRRASISFYPRSDSASLTGKQWLQHLDNTAQRKEFQHGAGRILATAPYLPATSIIETDFEALFSLCQDWLKKQPEPAYLTRRRGKLGNISSLE
;
A
#
# COMPACT_ATOMS: atom_id res chain seq x y z
N LEU A 1 -39.87 6.62 9.05
CA LEU A 1 -38.85 6.89 10.09
C LEU A 1 -37.72 5.87 10.07
N LEU A 2 -38.02 4.55 10.09
CA LEU A 2 -37.03 3.46 10.06
C LEU A 2 -36.16 3.47 8.79
N ILE A 3 -36.72 3.73 7.62
CA ILE A 3 -36.00 3.78 6.33
C ILE A 3 -35.03 4.95 6.31
N ILE A 4 -35.40 6.10 6.85
CA ILE A 4 -34.54 7.28 6.92
C ILE A 4 -33.36 7.02 7.89
N ALA A 5 -33.63 6.39 9.03
CA ALA A 5 -32.58 6.01 9.99
C ALA A 5 -31.59 4.99 9.39
N ALA A 6 -32.09 3.98 8.66
CA ALA A 6 -31.28 3.01 7.96
C ALA A 6 -30.42 3.67 6.86
N ALA A 7 -31.00 4.57 6.08
CA ALA A 7 -30.26 5.33 5.06
C ALA A 7 -29.16 6.21 5.67
N LEU A 8 -29.42 6.88 6.79
CA LEU A 8 -28.44 7.69 7.51
C LEU A 8 -27.29 6.84 8.06
N THR A 9 -27.59 5.68 8.67
CA THR A 9 -26.56 4.78 9.20
C THR A 9 -25.66 4.22 8.09
N VAL A 10 -26.26 3.82 6.97
CA VAL A 10 -25.49 3.36 5.79
C VAL A 10 -24.64 4.48 5.22
N THR A 11 -25.15 5.70 5.12
CA THR A 11 -24.43 6.86 4.62
C THR A 11 -23.25 7.21 5.53
N VAL A 12 -23.45 7.24 6.85
CA VAL A 12 -22.38 7.48 7.82
C VAL A 12 -21.33 6.36 7.79
N TYR A 13 -21.77 5.11 7.70
CA TYR A 13 -20.86 3.96 7.59
C TYR A 13 -20.00 4.05 6.31
N LEU A 14 -20.60 4.30 5.15
CA LEU A 14 -19.90 4.48 3.88
C LEU A 14 -18.95 5.67 3.93
N PHE A 15 -19.38 6.79 4.53
CA PHE A 15 -18.52 7.98 4.68
C PHE A 15 -17.29 7.70 5.54
N ARG A 16 -17.46 7.03 6.68
CA ARG A 16 -16.33 6.64 7.56
C ARG A 16 -15.40 5.64 6.90
N TYR A 17 -15.95 4.64 6.21
CA TYR A 17 -15.18 3.64 5.50
C TYR A 17 -14.31 4.27 4.39
N VAL A 18 -14.89 5.16 3.64
CA VAL A 18 -14.23 5.86 2.53
C VAL A 18 -13.18 6.86 3.03
N HIS A 19 -13.50 7.62 4.07
CA HIS A 19 -12.57 8.60 4.64
C HIS A 19 -11.35 7.91 5.27
N GLY A 20 -11.57 6.79 5.95
CA GLY A 20 -10.50 5.98 6.53
C GLY A 20 -9.48 5.49 5.50
N ARG A 21 -9.91 5.09 4.30
CA ARG A 21 -8.99 4.61 3.24
C ARG A 21 -8.12 5.71 2.63
N ARG A 22 -8.63 6.93 2.54
CA ARG A 22 -7.81 8.08 2.07
C ARG A 22 -6.74 8.46 3.08
N LEU A 23 -7.10 8.50 4.34
CA LEU A 23 -6.16 8.74 5.43
C LEU A 23 -5.10 7.65 5.45
N LEU A 24 -5.50 6.38 5.27
CA LEU A 24 -4.58 5.26 5.21
C LEU A 24 -3.56 5.39 4.07
N LYS A 25 -3.98 5.69 2.85
CA LYS A 25 -3.05 5.92 1.72
C LYS A 25 -2.06 7.05 2.00
N ARG A 26 -2.55 8.15 2.58
CA ARG A 26 -1.68 9.28 2.96
C ARG A 26 -0.70 8.88 4.04
N THR A 27 -1.16 8.19 5.09
CA THR A 27 -0.31 7.73 6.19
C THR A 27 0.79 6.80 5.67
N VAL A 28 0.44 5.80 4.87
CA VAL A 28 1.43 4.86 4.31
C VAL A 28 2.43 5.59 3.40
N ARG A 29 1.98 6.54 2.60
CA ARG A 29 2.87 7.35 1.74
C ARG A 29 3.84 8.17 2.58
N ASN A 30 3.35 8.88 3.58
CA ASN A 30 4.20 9.69 4.47
C ASN A 30 5.22 8.83 5.22
N GLU A 31 4.83 7.62 5.66
CA GLU A 31 5.76 6.68 6.29
C GLU A 31 6.81 6.18 5.29
N LEU A 32 6.45 5.91 4.03
CA LEU A 32 7.41 5.53 2.98
C LEU A 32 8.43 6.66 2.73
N ASP A 33 7.95 7.90 2.61
CA ASP A 33 8.79 9.07 2.38
C ASP A 33 9.72 9.31 3.58
N MET A 34 9.21 9.19 4.81
CA MET A 34 10.01 9.31 6.04
C MET A 34 11.09 8.21 6.14
N LEU A 35 10.77 6.96 5.77
CA LEU A 35 11.77 5.87 5.77
C LEU A 35 12.88 6.12 4.73
N ARG A 36 12.54 6.73 3.59
CA ARG A 36 13.50 7.10 2.57
C ARG A 36 14.44 8.21 3.06
N GLU A 37 13.88 9.26 3.69
CA GLU A 37 14.66 10.34 4.28
C GLU A 37 15.60 9.82 5.37
N LEU A 38 15.09 9.02 6.29
CA LEU A 38 15.89 8.41 7.36
C LEU A 38 17.03 7.54 6.82
N TYR A 39 16.78 6.79 5.75
CA TYR A 39 17.82 6.00 5.10
C TYR A 39 18.89 6.88 4.43
N ASN A 40 18.50 7.99 3.82
CA ASN A 40 19.44 8.94 3.22
C ASN A 40 20.36 9.59 4.27
N GLU A 41 19.90 9.73 5.50
CA GLU A 41 20.68 10.30 6.61
C GLU A 41 21.62 9.28 7.24
N ASN A 42 21.14 8.07 7.55
CA ASN A 42 21.88 7.09 8.38
C ASN A 42 22.47 5.92 7.61
N HIS A 43 22.00 5.68 6.37
CA HIS A 43 22.38 4.55 5.52
C HIS A 43 22.22 3.15 6.17
N ASP A 44 21.34 3.03 7.18
CA ASP A 44 21.07 1.75 7.84
C ASP A 44 20.12 0.89 7.00
N ARG A 45 20.74 0.03 6.17
CA ARG A 45 20.04 -0.89 5.26
C ARG A 45 19.17 -1.90 5.99
N VAL A 46 19.65 -2.42 7.12
CA VAL A 46 18.95 -3.45 7.90
C VAL A 46 17.68 -2.86 8.51
N GLN A 47 17.83 -1.70 9.16
CA GLN A 47 16.70 -1.01 9.76
C GLN A 47 15.66 -0.61 8.71
N LEU A 48 16.12 -0.09 7.56
CA LEU A 48 15.24 0.27 6.45
C LEU A 48 14.39 -0.93 6.01
N LEU A 49 15.02 -2.08 5.71
CA LEU A 49 14.32 -3.26 5.21
C LEU A 49 13.31 -3.82 6.22
N LYS A 50 13.68 -3.85 7.49
CA LYS A 50 12.78 -4.28 8.57
C LYS A 50 11.56 -3.35 8.66
N SER A 51 11.78 -2.05 8.66
CA SER A 51 10.73 -1.04 8.75
C SER A 51 9.83 -1.06 7.53
N LEU A 52 10.41 -1.17 6.33
CA LEU A 52 9.67 -1.24 5.07
C LEU A 52 8.82 -2.51 4.98
N SER A 53 9.37 -3.67 5.36
CA SER A 53 8.62 -4.92 5.43
C SER A 53 7.45 -4.83 6.40
N ALA A 54 7.67 -4.26 7.59
CA ALA A 54 6.63 -4.05 8.60
C ALA A 54 5.53 -3.09 8.10
N LEU A 55 5.92 -1.99 7.44
CA LEU A 55 4.99 -1.02 6.85
C LEU A 55 4.11 -1.68 5.78
N MET A 56 4.71 -2.42 4.84
CA MET A 56 3.99 -3.09 3.77
C MET A 56 3.03 -4.17 4.29
N ARG A 57 3.41 -4.88 5.36
CA ARG A 57 2.51 -5.85 6.03
C ARG A 57 1.32 -5.16 6.68
N ARG A 58 1.54 -4.09 7.45
CA ARG A 58 0.46 -3.31 8.08
C ARG A 58 -0.47 -2.72 7.03
N ALA A 59 0.07 -2.18 5.96
CA ALA A 59 -0.70 -1.65 4.85
C ALA A 59 -1.57 -2.73 4.20
N SER A 60 -1.02 -3.91 3.89
CA SER A 60 -1.77 -5.03 3.31
C SER A 60 -2.97 -5.43 4.18
N ILE A 61 -2.76 -5.59 5.49
CA ILE A 61 -3.83 -5.94 6.44
C ILE A 61 -4.89 -4.84 6.55
N SER A 62 -4.50 -3.59 6.35
CA SER A 62 -5.40 -2.43 6.46
C SER A 62 -6.21 -2.18 5.19
N PHE A 63 -5.67 -2.50 4.00
CA PHE A 63 -6.38 -2.36 2.73
C PHE A 63 -7.29 -3.54 2.40
N TYR A 64 -6.96 -4.73 2.89
CA TYR A 64 -7.65 -5.98 2.58
C TYR A 64 -8.23 -6.65 3.82
N PRO A 65 -9.26 -7.52 3.68
CA PRO A 65 -9.79 -8.28 4.79
C PRO A 65 -8.70 -9.06 5.52
N ARG A 66 -8.77 -9.11 6.82
CA ARG A 66 -7.79 -9.86 7.65
C ARG A 66 -7.72 -11.34 7.31
N SER A 67 -8.84 -11.93 6.89
CA SER A 67 -8.90 -13.32 6.40
C SER A 67 -7.94 -13.57 5.25
N ASP A 68 -7.74 -12.58 4.38
CA ASP A 68 -7.03 -12.73 3.12
C ASP A 68 -5.54 -12.37 3.22
N SER A 69 -5.16 -11.62 4.26
CA SER A 69 -3.81 -11.03 4.33
C SER A 69 -3.05 -11.31 5.63
N ALA A 70 -3.75 -11.50 6.77
CA ALA A 70 -3.08 -11.53 8.07
C ALA A 70 -2.27 -12.81 8.34
N SER A 71 -2.68 -13.94 7.75
CA SER A 71 -2.01 -15.24 7.91
C SER A 71 -0.92 -15.49 6.88
N LEU A 72 -0.80 -14.65 5.86
CA LEU A 72 0.14 -14.84 4.76
C LEU A 72 1.59 -14.60 5.21
N THR A 73 2.48 -15.52 4.89
CA THR A 73 3.90 -15.42 5.21
C THR A 73 4.77 -15.71 3.98
N GLY A 74 5.98 -15.21 4.00
CA GLY A 74 6.98 -15.50 2.98
C GLY A 74 6.46 -15.29 1.56
N LYS A 75 6.55 -16.35 0.73
CA LYS A 75 6.17 -16.34 -0.67
C LYS A 75 4.69 -16.03 -0.89
N GLN A 76 3.79 -16.51 -0.04
CA GLN A 76 2.36 -16.28 -0.15
C GLN A 76 2.03 -14.78 0.01
N TRP A 77 2.71 -14.10 0.94
CA TRP A 77 2.55 -12.67 1.12
C TRP A 77 3.06 -11.87 -0.08
N LEU A 78 4.22 -12.22 -0.64
CA LEU A 78 4.73 -11.59 -1.86
C LEU A 78 3.77 -11.80 -3.04
N GLN A 79 3.19 -12.99 -3.17
CA GLN A 79 2.17 -13.28 -4.18
C GLN A 79 0.92 -12.42 -4.00
N HIS A 80 0.49 -12.20 -2.76
CA HIS A 80 -0.63 -11.30 -2.46
C HIS A 80 -0.32 -9.86 -2.89
N LEU A 81 0.90 -9.36 -2.62
CA LEU A 81 1.33 -8.03 -3.09
C LEU A 81 1.35 -7.94 -4.62
N ASP A 82 1.85 -8.97 -5.31
CA ASP A 82 1.87 -9.02 -6.77
C ASP A 82 0.44 -9.02 -7.35
N ASN A 83 -0.44 -9.84 -6.81
CA ASN A 83 -1.83 -9.91 -7.25
C ASN A 83 -2.55 -8.57 -7.08
N THR A 84 -2.33 -7.90 -5.95
CA THR A 84 -2.96 -6.60 -5.64
C THR A 84 -2.33 -5.43 -6.38
N ALA A 85 -1.08 -5.57 -6.83
CA ALA A 85 -0.39 -4.62 -7.71
C ALA A 85 -0.58 -4.92 -9.20
N GLN A 86 -1.09 -6.10 -9.55
CA GLN A 86 -1.10 -6.62 -10.94
C GLN A 86 0.31 -6.62 -11.56
N ARG A 87 1.31 -7.08 -10.79
CA ARG A 87 2.73 -7.16 -11.14
C ARG A 87 3.31 -8.49 -10.66
N LYS A 88 4.59 -8.76 -10.95
CA LYS A 88 5.32 -9.96 -10.51
C LYS A 88 6.66 -9.64 -9.82
N GLU A 89 6.93 -8.37 -9.58
CA GLU A 89 8.23 -7.91 -9.08
C GLU A 89 8.40 -8.12 -7.56
N PHE A 90 7.33 -8.40 -6.83
CA PHE A 90 7.45 -8.79 -5.42
C PHE A 90 7.97 -10.22 -5.26
N GLN A 91 7.58 -11.16 -6.13
CA GLN A 91 8.09 -12.53 -6.07
C GLN A 91 9.42 -12.69 -6.80
N HIS A 92 9.62 -12.00 -7.91
CA HIS A 92 10.72 -12.26 -8.86
C HIS A 92 11.69 -11.08 -9.04
N GLY A 93 11.44 -9.92 -8.39
CA GLY A 93 12.25 -8.71 -8.50
C GLY A 93 12.73 -8.16 -7.17
N ALA A 94 12.86 -6.83 -7.12
CA ALA A 94 13.36 -6.09 -5.95
C ALA A 94 12.56 -6.33 -4.67
N GLY A 95 11.26 -6.63 -4.77
CA GLY A 95 10.38 -6.87 -3.63
C GLY A 95 10.63 -8.16 -2.86
N ARG A 96 11.36 -9.11 -3.45
CA ARG A 96 11.61 -10.44 -2.84
C ARG A 96 12.26 -10.35 -1.47
N ILE A 97 13.13 -9.37 -1.27
CA ILE A 97 13.84 -9.17 -0.01
C ILE A 97 12.91 -8.84 1.15
N LEU A 98 11.72 -8.25 0.90
CA LEU A 98 10.78 -7.89 1.96
C LEU A 98 10.28 -9.08 2.79
N ALA A 99 10.20 -10.27 2.19
CA ALA A 99 9.78 -11.47 2.91
C ALA A 99 10.86 -12.02 3.83
N THR A 100 12.12 -11.81 3.50
CA THR A 100 13.28 -12.37 4.21
C THR A 100 14.00 -11.34 5.08
N ALA A 101 13.79 -10.05 4.83
CA ALA A 101 14.46 -8.94 5.50
C ALA A 101 14.55 -9.05 7.05
N PRO A 102 13.50 -9.50 7.77
CA PRO A 102 13.58 -9.63 9.22
C PRO A 102 14.61 -10.66 9.71
N TYR A 103 15.04 -11.58 8.83
CA TYR A 103 15.85 -12.75 9.18
C TYR A 103 17.24 -12.74 8.55
N LEU A 104 17.52 -11.79 7.64
CA LEU A 104 18.80 -11.74 6.92
C LEU A 104 19.89 -11.05 7.75
N PRO A 105 21.12 -11.59 7.74
CA PRO A 105 22.28 -10.88 8.26
C PRO A 105 22.60 -9.66 7.36
N ALA A 106 23.18 -8.63 7.97
CA ALA A 106 23.52 -7.37 7.28
C ALA A 106 24.38 -7.55 6.00
N THR A 107 25.22 -8.58 5.96
CA THR A 107 26.09 -8.93 4.84
C THR A 107 25.35 -9.37 3.58
N SER A 108 24.13 -9.92 3.73
CA SER A 108 23.31 -10.42 2.60
C SER A 108 22.51 -9.32 1.89
N ILE A 109 22.56 -8.09 2.41
CA ILE A 109 21.71 -6.96 1.96
C ILE A 109 22.47 -6.02 1.00
N ILE A 110 23.75 -6.30 0.76
CA ILE A 110 24.69 -5.38 0.04
C ILE A 110 24.24 -5.07 -1.40
N GLU A 111 23.62 -6.02 -2.09
CA GLU A 111 23.24 -5.91 -3.51
C GLU A 111 21.80 -5.43 -3.74
N THR A 112 21.09 -4.99 -2.70
CA THR A 112 19.71 -4.58 -2.84
C THR A 112 19.59 -3.21 -3.51
N ASP A 113 18.86 -3.12 -4.61
CA ASP A 113 18.46 -1.85 -5.23
C ASP A 113 17.29 -1.23 -4.43
N PHE A 114 17.62 -0.32 -3.53
CA PHE A 114 16.64 0.34 -2.67
C PHE A 114 15.74 1.30 -3.44
N GLU A 115 16.23 1.94 -4.49
CA GLU A 115 15.41 2.84 -5.32
C GLU A 115 14.33 2.06 -6.08
N ALA A 116 14.69 0.93 -6.67
CA ALA A 116 13.73 0.04 -7.30
C ALA A 116 12.70 -0.49 -6.28
N LEU A 117 13.15 -0.81 -5.05
CA LEU A 117 12.28 -1.28 -3.99
C LEU A 117 11.29 -0.22 -3.51
N PHE A 118 11.74 1.02 -3.30
CA PHE A 118 10.85 2.15 -2.95
C PHE A 118 9.84 2.43 -4.06
N SER A 119 10.30 2.48 -5.31
CA SER A 119 9.44 2.66 -6.48
C SER A 119 8.35 1.59 -6.56
N LEU A 120 8.71 0.33 -6.32
CA LEU A 120 7.78 -0.79 -6.31
C LEU A 120 6.72 -0.66 -5.21
N CYS A 121 7.12 -0.28 -3.99
CA CYS A 121 6.20 -0.04 -2.87
C CYS A 121 5.26 1.14 -3.12
N GLN A 122 5.76 2.23 -3.69
CA GLN A 122 4.95 3.39 -4.07
C GLN A 122 3.95 3.04 -5.17
N ASP A 123 4.35 2.28 -6.17
CA ASP A 123 3.48 1.84 -7.26
C ASP A 123 2.40 0.88 -6.77
N TRP A 124 2.76 -0.02 -5.84
CA TRP A 124 1.77 -0.86 -5.16
C TRP A 124 0.72 0.01 -4.46
N LEU A 125 1.15 1.01 -3.68
CA LEU A 125 0.26 1.90 -2.94
C LEU A 125 -0.66 2.70 -3.87
N LYS A 126 -0.18 3.17 -5.02
CA LYS A 126 -0.99 3.89 -6.03
C LYS A 126 -2.15 3.04 -6.54
N LYS A 127 -1.91 1.74 -6.72
CA LYS A 127 -2.89 0.79 -7.25
C LYS A 127 -3.95 0.34 -6.23
N GLN A 128 -3.73 0.61 -4.93
CA GLN A 128 -4.73 0.24 -3.94
C GLN A 128 -6.07 0.95 -4.20
N PRO A 129 -7.20 0.28 -3.94
CA PRO A 129 -8.51 0.80 -4.30
C PRO A 129 -8.75 2.18 -3.69
N GLU A 130 -9.06 3.13 -4.55
CA GLU A 130 -9.57 4.43 -4.13
C GLU A 130 -11.07 4.33 -3.85
N PRO A 131 -11.60 5.18 -2.96
CA PRO A 131 -13.03 5.21 -2.71
C PRO A 131 -13.81 5.49 -4.00
N ALA A 132 -14.82 4.67 -4.28
CA ALA A 132 -15.61 4.68 -5.53
C ALA A 132 -16.18 6.04 -5.95
N TYR A 133 -16.37 7.00 -5.02
CA TYR A 133 -16.88 8.33 -5.37
C TYR A 133 -15.85 9.26 -6.06
N LEU A 134 -14.56 8.95 -5.98
CA LEU A 134 -13.53 9.74 -6.69
C LEU A 134 -13.47 9.41 -8.18
N THR A 135 -13.73 8.16 -8.53
CA THR A 135 -13.85 7.72 -9.92
C THR A 135 -15.00 8.43 -10.63
N ARG A 136 -16.09 8.70 -9.92
CA ARG A 136 -17.26 9.40 -10.45
C ARG A 136 -17.00 10.89 -10.77
N ARG A 137 -16.11 11.55 -10.01
CA ARG A 137 -15.76 12.97 -10.25
C ARG A 137 -14.77 13.15 -11.40
N ARG A 138 -13.86 12.18 -11.60
CA ARG A 138 -12.89 12.20 -12.70
C ARG A 138 -13.57 11.98 -14.06
N GLY A 139 -14.59 11.12 -14.14
CA GLY A 139 -15.39 10.92 -15.35
C GLY A 139 -16.23 12.13 -15.75
N LYS A 140 -16.61 13.00 -14.79
CA LYS A 140 -17.45 14.17 -15.06
C LYS A 140 -16.66 15.40 -15.51
N LEU A 141 -15.36 15.49 -15.16
CA LEU A 141 -14.46 16.56 -15.59
C LEU A 141 -13.85 16.29 -16.99
N GLY A 142 -13.74 15.02 -17.39
CA GLY A 142 -13.24 14.66 -18.73
C GLY A 142 -14.23 14.92 -19.86
N ASN A 143 -15.52 15.15 -19.56
CA ASN A 143 -16.55 15.34 -20.57
C ASN A 143 -16.91 16.82 -20.85
N ILE A 144 -16.21 17.77 -20.21
CA ILE A 144 -16.46 19.22 -20.42
C ILE A 144 -15.46 19.81 -21.42
N SER A 145 -14.34 19.14 -21.69
CA SER A 145 -13.31 19.63 -22.63
C SER A 145 -13.50 19.20 -24.10
N SER A 146 -14.64 18.56 -24.42
CA SER A 146 -14.95 18.13 -25.80
C SER A 146 -16.13 18.90 -26.44
N LEU A 147 -16.47 20.08 -25.88
CA LEU A 147 -17.53 20.97 -26.40
C LEU A 147 -17.04 22.38 -26.71
N GLU A 148 -15.77 22.55 -27.11
CA GLU A 148 -15.28 23.75 -27.78
C GLU A 148 -14.64 23.39 -29.12
#